data_99c436d819feb6af87be3aea86541eaa
#
_entry.id   99c436d819feb6af87be3aea86541eaa
#
_cell.length_a   1.000
_cell.length_b   1.000
_cell.length_c   1.000
_cell.angle_alpha   90.00
_cell.angle_beta   90.00
_cell.angle_gamma   90.00
#
_symmetry.space_group_name_H-M   'P 1'
#
loop_
_entity.id
_entity.type
_entity.pdbx_description
1 polymer ?
#
loop_
_entity_poly.entity_id
_entity_poly.type
_entity_poly.pdbx_seq_one_letter_code
_entity_poly.pdbx_strand_id
1 'polypeptide(L)'
;MLRLTGYFSALAGVLFWVWGRPLAQLLYQSADAGFYLETLAPAMPLMYLESMVDGAMKGVGEQKAAFRYSVWDSILRIGGVVALLPRFGMKGFLAVILLSSLYTCAANTGHLLFSSGTQHAFRRWLGAPALAAVLAAAAGMALRKLLADGFAARLPLQLAALGVGGCATTGVFLLAAWPLGFGEEAAALWAAHRPGRPKK
;
A
#
# COMPACT_ATOMS: atom_id res chain seq x y z
N MET A 1 -2.54 -8.96 13.22
CA MET A 1 -2.13 -9.27 11.83
C MET A 1 -2.62 -8.23 10.82
N LEU A 2 -3.91 -7.94 10.67
CA LEU A 2 -4.46 -6.95 9.72
C LEU A 2 -3.83 -5.54 9.84
N ARG A 3 -3.65 -5.03 11.06
CA ARG A 3 -3.03 -3.70 11.28
C ARG A 3 -1.58 -3.66 10.79
N LEU A 4 -0.80 -4.68 11.12
CA LEU A 4 0.62 -4.72 10.75
C LEU A 4 0.79 -4.73 9.23
N THR A 5 -0.02 -5.54 8.52
CA THR A 5 0.00 -5.55 7.05
C THR A 5 -0.44 -4.20 6.49
N GLY A 6 -1.41 -3.52 7.13
CA GLY A 6 -1.81 -2.16 6.76
C GLY A 6 -0.65 -1.16 6.84
N TYR A 7 0.14 -1.20 7.91
CA TYR A 7 1.33 -0.34 8.03
C TYR A 7 2.40 -0.68 7.00
N PHE A 8 2.66 -1.96 6.77
CA PHE A 8 3.67 -2.39 5.80
C PHE A 8 3.30 -2.01 4.37
N SER A 9 2.04 -2.24 3.99
CA SER A 9 1.53 -1.87 2.66
C SER A 9 1.47 -0.36 2.45
N ALA A 10 1.11 0.40 3.49
CA ALA A 10 1.12 1.86 3.45
C ALA A 10 2.54 2.41 3.28
N LEU A 11 3.53 1.85 3.99
CA LEU A 11 4.94 2.21 3.82
C LEU A 11 5.41 1.95 2.39
N ALA A 12 5.13 0.76 1.84
CA ALA A 12 5.48 0.43 0.45
C ALA A 12 4.85 1.42 -0.53
N GLY A 13 3.55 1.73 -0.37
CA GLY A 13 2.86 2.72 -1.19
C GLY A 13 3.51 4.10 -1.14
N VAL A 14 3.88 4.59 0.05
CA VAL A 14 4.58 5.87 0.22
C VAL A 14 5.94 5.88 -0.47
N LEU A 15 6.73 4.81 -0.28
CA LEU A 15 8.04 4.71 -0.91
C LEU A 15 7.95 4.74 -2.43
N PHE A 16 7.02 3.99 -3.03
CA PHE A 16 6.82 4.01 -4.48
C PHE A 16 6.24 5.34 -4.97
N TRP A 17 5.40 6.01 -4.20
CA TRP A 17 4.89 7.31 -4.60
C TRP A 17 5.96 8.38 -4.60
N VAL A 18 6.77 8.46 -3.54
CA VAL A 18 7.80 9.49 -3.40
C VAL A 18 9.01 9.21 -4.28
N TRP A 19 9.48 7.96 -4.30
CA TRP A 19 10.75 7.58 -4.92
C TRP A 19 10.59 6.81 -6.25
N GLY A 20 9.36 6.54 -6.67
CA GLY A 20 9.07 5.75 -7.87
C GLY A 20 9.66 6.34 -9.16
N ARG A 21 9.57 7.66 -9.36
CA ARG A 21 10.18 8.30 -10.55
C ARG A 21 11.71 8.19 -10.57
N PRO A 22 12.43 8.61 -9.51
CA PRO A 22 13.88 8.43 -9.47
C PRO A 22 14.32 6.97 -9.62
N LEU A 23 13.59 6.04 -8.98
CA LEU A 23 13.84 4.62 -9.09
C LEU A 23 13.67 4.11 -10.52
N ALA A 24 12.58 4.48 -11.19
CA ALA A 24 12.31 4.05 -12.55
C ALA A 24 13.30 4.66 -13.56
N GLN A 25 13.70 5.92 -13.38
CA GLN A 25 14.71 6.55 -14.20
C GLN A 25 16.05 5.85 -14.08
N LEU A 26 16.43 5.43 -12.86
CA LEU A 26 17.67 4.73 -12.59
C LEU A 26 17.70 3.31 -13.18
N LEU A 27 16.58 2.56 -13.04
CA LEU A 27 16.51 1.15 -13.44
C LEU A 27 16.15 0.97 -14.92
N TYR A 28 15.19 1.77 -15.42
CA TYR A 28 14.60 1.59 -16.74
C TYR A 28 14.95 2.71 -17.70
N GLN A 29 15.60 3.78 -17.24
CA GLN A 29 15.93 4.98 -18.03
C GLN A 29 14.70 5.54 -18.79
N SER A 30 13.51 5.35 -18.23
CA SER A 30 12.22 5.71 -18.83
C SER A 30 11.41 6.60 -17.91
N ALA A 31 11.02 7.78 -18.40
CA ALA A 31 10.15 8.70 -17.69
C ALA A 31 8.72 8.14 -17.53
N ASP A 32 8.25 7.39 -18.54
CA ASP A 32 6.93 6.79 -18.54
C ASP A 32 6.80 5.71 -17.46
N ALA A 33 7.83 4.88 -17.28
CA ALA A 33 7.86 3.90 -16.19
C ALA A 33 7.74 4.55 -14.83
N GLY A 34 8.37 5.73 -14.63
CA GLY A 34 8.27 6.52 -13.42
C GLY A 34 6.86 7.04 -13.16
N PHE A 35 6.18 7.52 -14.19
CA PHE A 35 4.79 7.96 -14.11
C PHE A 35 3.86 6.81 -13.73
N TYR A 36 4.05 5.63 -14.32
CA TYR A 36 3.22 4.46 -14.01
C TYR A 36 3.42 3.97 -12.58
N LEU A 37 4.67 3.91 -12.10
CA LEU A 37 4.98 3.54 -10.72
C LEU A 37 4.33 4.50 -9.71
N GLU A 38 4.46 5.79 -9.93
CA GLU A 38 3.89 6.83 -9.06
C GLU A 38 2.36 6.76 -9.05
N THR A 39 1.74 6.52 -10.22
CA THR A 39 0.29 6.42 -10.36
C THR A 39 -0.26 5.15 -9.70
N LEU A 40 0.47 4.02 -9.76
CA LEU A 40 0.07 2.76 -9.13
C LEU A 40 0.39 2.69 -7.63
N ALA A 41 1.26 3.56 -7.13
CA ALA A 41 1.66 3.55 -5.72
C ALA A 41 0.47 3.56 -4.73
N PRO A 42 -0.59 4.38 -4.91
CA PRO A 42 -1.76 4.35 -4.03
C PRO A 42 -2.61 3.07 -4.17
N ALA A 43 -2.49 2.31 -5.26
CA ALA A 43 -3.15 1.01 -5.40
C ALA A 43 -2.49 -0.08 -4.52
N MET A 44 -1.21 0.04 -4.25
CA MET A 44 -0.46 -0.95 -3.45
C MET A 44 -1.13 -1.24 -2.08
N PRO A 45 -1.37 -0.24 -1.20
CA PRO A 45 -2.03 -0.49 0.08
C PRO A 45 -3.44 -1.06 -0.10
N LEU A 46 -4.17 -0.66 -1.14
CA LEU A 46 -5.51 -1.19 -1.41
C LEU A 46 -5.47 -2.67 -1.80
N MET A 47 -4.55 -3.07 -2.68
CA MET A 47 -4.40 -4.46 -3.11
C MET A 47 -3.98 -5.38 -1.96
N TYR A 48 -3.05 -4.93 -1.10
CA TYR A 48 -2.66 -5.71 0.07
C TYR A 48 -3.78 -5.83 1.10
N LEU A 49 -4.54 -4.75 1.32
CA LEU A 49 -5.69 -4.76 2.21
C LEU A 49 -6.78 -5.71 1.68
N GLU A 50 -7.06 -5.66 0.37
CA GLU A 50 -7.99 -6.57 -0.31
C GLU A 50 -7.60 -8.04 -0.09
N SER A 51 -6.35 -8.40 -0.31
CA SER A 51 -5.84 -9.77 -0.13
C SER A 51 -6.02 -10.26 1.32
N MET A 52 -5.79 -9.38 2.29
CA MET A 52 -5.94 -9.71 3.71
C MET A 52 -7.40 -9.86 4.11
N VAL A 53 -8.28 -9.00 3.60
CA VAL A 53 -9.73 -9.08 3.86
C VAL A 53 -10.32 -10.33 3.22
N ASP A 54 -9.89 -10.68 2.01
CA ASP A 54 -10.29 -11.92 1.33
C ASP A 54 -9.88 -13.16 2.15
N GLY A 55 -8.65 -13.17 2.68
CA GLY A 55 -8.19 -14.22 3.59
C GLY A 55 -9.01 -14.30 4.88
N ALA A 56 -9.37 -13.15 5.46
CA ALA A 56 -10.19 -13.08 6.66
C ALA A 56 -11.62 -13.59 6.40
N MET A 57 -12.23 -13.24 5.27
CA MET A 57 -13.57 -13.74 4.87
C MET A 57 -13.58 -15.26 4.72
N LYS A 58 -12.53 -15.82 4.12
CA LYS A 58 -12.37 -17.28 4.00
C LYS A 58 -12.22 -17.93 5.38
N GLY A 59 -11.51 -17.28 6.31
CA GLY A 59 -11.35 -17.76 7.69
C GLY A 59 -12.64 -17.75 8.52
N VAL A 60 -13.54 -16.82 8.26
CA VAL A 60 -14.86 -16.71 8.94
C VAL A 60 -15.93 -17.61 8.29
N GLY A 61 -15.60 -18.29 7.19
CA GLY A 61 -16.54 -19.19 6.50
C GLY A 61 -17.35 -18.50 5.38
N GLU A 62 -17.13 -17.22 5.13
CA GLU A 62 -17.80 -16.39 4.09
C GLU A 62 -17.17 -16.58 2.70
N GLN A 63 -16.76 -17.82 2.37
CA GLN A 63 -16.08 -18.13 1.10
C GLN A 63 -16.93 -17.82 -0.13
N LYS A 64 -18.26 -18.03 -0.04
CA LYS A 64 -19.19 -17.77 -1.15
C LYS A 64 -19.26 -16.27 -1.48
N ALA A 65 -19.24 -15.42 -0.46
CA ALA A 65 -19.24 -13.97 -0.65
C ALA A 65 -17.91 -13.51 -1.24
N ALA A 66 -16.77 -13.96 -0.71
CA ALA A 66 -15.44 -13.68 -1.23
C ALA A 66 -15.32 -14.07 -2.72
N PHE A 67 -15.76 -15.27 -3.08
CA PHE A 67 -15.76 -15.74 -4.48
C PHE A 67 -16.62 -14.85 -5.38
N ARG A 68 -17.81 -14.47 -4.96
CA ARG A 68 -18.70 -13.59 -5.73
C ARG A 68 -18.07 -12.23 -5.99
N TYR A 69 -17.44 -11.61 -5.00
CA TYR A 69 -16.74 -10.33 -5.18
C TYR A 69 -15.54 -10.46 -6.10
N SER A 70 -14.78 -11.55 -6.02
CA SER A 70 -13.65 -11.81 -6.93
C SER A 70 -14.10 -11.98 -8.39
N VAL A 71 -15.24 -12.65 -8.62
CA VAL A 71 -15.82 -12.76 -9.97
C VAL A 71 -16.26 -11.39 -10.50
N TRP A 72 -16.94 -10.58 -9.67
CA TRP A 72 -17.34 -9.22 -10.06
C TRP A 72 -16.13 -8.33 -10.36
N ASP A 73 -15.06 -8.41 -9.54
CA ASP A 73 -13.82 -7.68 -9.82
C ASP A 73 -13.24 -8.07 -11.18
N SER A 74 -13.17 -9.38 -11.46
CA SER A 74 -12.66 -9.87 -12.74
C SER A 74 -13.47 -9.35 -13.93
N ILE A 75 -14.80 -9.36 -13.84
CA ILE A 75 -15.68 -8.84 -14.88
C ILE A 75 -15.47 -7.32 -15.08
N LEU A 76 -15.38 -6.58 -13.98
CA LEU A 76 -15.19 -5.12 -14.00
C LEU A 76 -13.81 -4.76 -14.55
N ARG A 77 -12.79 -5.51 -14.19
CA ARG A 77 -11.41 -5.34 -14.69
C ARG A 77 -11.30 -5.65 -16.16
N ILE A 78 -11.83 -6.80 -16.62
CA ILE A 78 -11.80 -7.19 -18.03
C ILE A 78 -12.65 -6.22 -18.87
N GLY A 79 -13.88 -5.93 -18.46
CA GLY A 79 -14.77 -5.00 -19.14
C GLY A 79 -14.18 -3.58 -19.22
N GLY A 80 -13.60 -3.11 -18.11
CA GLY A 80 -12.91 -1.83 -18.03
C GLY A 80 -11.72 -1.73 -18.98
N VAL A 81 -10.87 -2.77 -19.01
CA VAL A 81 -9.71 -2.82 -19.91
C VAL A 81 -10.17 -2.80 -21.36
N VAL A 82 -11.14 -3.63 -21.75
CA VAL A 82 -11.65 -3.68 -23.13
C VAL A 82 -12.28 -2.32 -23.55
N ALA A 83 -12.93 -1.63 -22.64
CA ALA A 83 -13.58 -0.35 -22.95
C ALA A 83 -12.61 0.85 -22.96
N LEU A 84 -11.69 0.92 -21.98
CA LEU A 84 -10.84 2.10 -21.78
C LEU A 84 -9.47 2.00 -22.45
N LEU A 85 -8.90 0.80 -22.59
CA LEU A 85 -7.59 0.63 -23.21
C LEU A 85 -7.55 1.13 -24.65
N PRO A 86 -8.55 0.84 -25.55
CA PRO A 86 -8.51 1.34 -26.92
C PRO A 86 -8.64 2.87 -27.03
N ARG A 87 -9.30 3.51 -26.05
CA ARG A 87 -9.54 4.96 -26.08
C ARG A 87 -8.45 5.79 -25.39
N PHE A 88 -7.93 5.31 -24.28
CA PHE A 88 -7.01 6.05 -23.42
C PHE A 88 -5.62 5.39 -23.29
N GLY A 89 -5.40 4.26 -23.98
CA GLY A 89 -4.12 3.55 -23.93
C GLY A 89 -3.76 3.13 -22.50
N MET A 90 -2.48 3.21 -22.14
CA MET A 90 -1.95 2.80 -20.83
C MET A 90 -2.56 3.59 -19.65
N LYS A 91 -2.94 4.86 -19.85
CA LYS A 91 -3.62 5.65 -18.81
C LYS A 91 -5.00 5.06 -18.48
N GLY A 92 -5.72 4.56 -19.47
CA GLY A 92 -6.99 3.86 -19.27
C GLY A 92 -6.81 2.57 -18.47
N PHE A 93 -5.78 1.80 -18.78
CA PHE A 93 -5.42 0.60 -18.03
C PHE A 93 -5.13 0.89 -16.53
N LEU A 94 -4.33 1.93 -16.25
CA LEU A 94 -4.05 2.36 -14.89
C LEU A 94 -5.32 2.78 -14.13
N ALA A 95 -6.21 3.53 -14.79
CA ALA A 95 -7.47 3.93 -14.21
C ALA A 95 -8.36 2.72 -13.85
N VAL A 96 -8.41 1.69 -14.71
CA VAL A 96 -9.14 0.46 -14.44
C VAL A 96 -8.59 -0.25 -13.21
N ILE A 97 -7.26 -0.40 -13.11
CA ILE A 97 -6.64 -1.05 -11.95
C ILE A 97 -6.99 -0.29 -10.66
N LEU A 98 -6.83 1.04 -10.64
CA LEU A 98 -7.12 1.85 -9.46
C LEU A 98 -8.59 1.75 -9.04
N LEU A 99 -9.52 1.89 -10.00
CA LEU A 99 -10.95 1.83 -9.75
C LEU A 99 -11.40 0.44 -9.29
N SER A 100 -10.90 -0.61 -9.93
CA SER A 100 -11.16 -2.00 -9.58
C SER A 100 -10.66 -2.30 -8.16
N SER A 101 -9.42 -1.97 -7.84
CA SER A 101 -8.86 -2.20 -6.50
C SER A 101 -9.62 -1.41 -5.42
N LEU A 102 -10.04 -0.17 -5.71
CA LEU A 102 -10.84 0.63 -4.79
C LEU A 102 -12.22 0.00 -4.56
N TYR A 103 -12.89 -0.42 -5.64
CA TYR A 103 -14.19 -1.08 -5.56
C TYR A 103 -14.12 -2.36 -4.74
N THR A 104 -13.18 -3.25 -5.05
CA THR A 104 -13.07 -4.57 -4.40
C THR A 104 -12.65 -4.42 -2.94
N CYS A 105 -11.72 -3.51 -2.65
CA CYS A 105 -11.35 -3.19 -1.27
C CYS A 105 -12.54 -2.67 -0.47
N ALA A 106 -13.33 -1.76 -1.03
CA ALA A 106 -14.52 -1.21 -0.37
C ALA A 106 -15.61 -2.28 -0.17
N ALA A 107 -15.89 -3.09 -1.19
CA ALA A 107 -16.92 -4.12 -1.16
C ALA A 107 -16.60 -5.24 -0.14
N ASN A 108 -15.39 -5.78 -0.22
CA ASN A 108 -14.93 -6.85 0.70
C ASN A 108 -14.86 -6.34 2.14
N THR A 109 -14.31 -5.16 2.35
CA THR A 109 -14.21 -4.56 3.70
C THR A 109 -15.59 -4.24 4.25
N GLY A 110 -16.49 -3.67 3.44
CA GLY A 110 -17.87 -3.38 3.84
C GLY A 110 -18.62 -4.64 4.25
N HIS A 111 -18.49 -5.72 3.48
CA HIS A 111 -19.11 -7.01 3.81
C HIS A 111 -18.55 -7.60 5.11
N LEU A 112 -17.23 -7.62 5.27
CA LEU A 112 -16.59 -8.13 6.49
C LEU A 112 -17.03 -7.34 7.74
N LEU A 113 -17.14 -6.02 7.65
CA LEU A 113 -17.58 -5.16 8.73
C LEU A 113 -19.05 -5.40 9.10
N PHE A 114 -19.89 -5.63 8.09
CA PHE A 114 -21.30 -5.91 8.30
C PHE A 114 -21.49 -7.28 8.95
N SER A 115 -20.79 -8.31 8.48
CA SER A 115 -20.90 -9.67 9.00
C SER A 115 -20.26 -9.85 10.39
N SER A 116 -19.19 -9.08 10.70
CA SER A 116 -18.47 -9.20 11.99
C SER A 116 -18.92 -8.25 13.08
N GLY A 117 -19.79 -7.28 12.78
CA GLY A 117 -20.27 -6.28 13.74
C GLY A 117 -19.22 -5.32 14.29
N THR A 118 -17.99 -5.32 13.77
CA THR A 118 -16.82 -4.60 14.30
C THR A 118 -16.57 -3.25 13.62
N GLN A 119 -17.61 -2.47 13.37
CA GLN A 119 -17.51 -1.18 12.66
C GLN A 119 -16.54 -0.16 13.31
N HIS A 120 -16.39 -0.20 14.64
CA HIS A 120 -15.50 0.73 15.37
C HIS A 120 -14.02 0.41 15.20
N ALA A 121 -13.66 -0.83 14.92
CA ALA A 121 -12.27 -1.23 14.72
C ALA A 121 -11.69 -0.73 13.38
N PHE A 122 -12.52 -0.56 12.36
CA PHE A 122 -12.11 -0.17 11.02
C PHE A 122 -11.44 1.21 10.95
N ARG A 123 -11.99 2.22 11.64
CA ARG A 123 -11.39 3.56 11.69
C ARG A 123 -9.98 3.54 12.28
N ARG A 124 -9.72 2.69 13.27
CA ARG A 124 -8.39 2.49 13.85
C ARG A 124 -7.46 1.71 12.93
N TRP A 125 -7.97 0.76 12.16
CA TRP A 125 -7.16 -0.08 11.28
C TRP A 125 -6.68 0.64 10.03
N LEU A 126 -7.53 1.47 9.44
CA LEU A 126 -7.21 2.21 8.21
C LEU A 126 -6.71 3.63 8.50
N GLY A 127 -7.27 4.29 9.49
CA GLY A 127 -6.95 5.69 9.79
C GLY A 127 -5.52 5.89 10.28
N ALA A 128 -5.03 5.01 11.16
CA ALA A 128 -3.68 5.13 11.71
C ALA A 128 -2.58 4.91 10.65
N PRO A 129 -2.58 3.83 9.83
CA PRO A 129 -1.63 3.68 8.73
C PRO A 129 -1.72 4.79 7.69
N ALA A 130 -2.95 5.27 7.37
CA ALA A 130 -3.15 6.34 6.41
C ALA A 130 -2.56 7.67 6.89
N LEU A 131 -2.74 8.03 8.17
CA LEU A 131 -2.12 9.23 8.76
C LEU A 131 -0.60 9.14 8.74
N ALA A 132 -0.03 8.01 9.14
CA ALA A 132 1.41 7.78 9.07
C ALA A 132 1.93 7.88 7.63
N ALA A 133 1.19 7.36 6.66
CA ALA A 133 1.52 7.44 5.23
C ALA A 133 1.51 8.88 4.72
N VAL A 134 0.50 9.68 5.07
CA VAL A 134 0.42 11.10 4.66
C VAL A 134 1.58 11.90 5.23
N LEU A 135 1.91 11.73 6.51
CA LEU A 135 3.05 12.43 7.14
C LEU A 135 4.37 12.02 6.51
N ALA A 136 4.58 10.72 6.29
CA ALA A 136 5.79 10.23 5.65
C ALA A 136 5.90 10.64 4.18
N ALA A 137 4.79 10.70 3.45
CA ALA A 137 4.76 11.18 2.07
C ALA A 137 5.12 12.67 2.01
N ALA A 138 4.57 13.50 2.89
CA ALA A 138 4.89 14.91 2.96
C ALA A 138 6.37 15.14 3.27
N ALA A 139 6.91 14.46 4.28
CA ALA A 139 8.32 14.53 4.64
C ALA A 139 9.23 13.99 3.52
N GLY A 140 8.86 12.88 2.89
CA GLY A 140 9.59 12.29 1.78
C GLY A 140 9.61 13.20 0.54
N MET A 141 8.52 13.87 0.22
CA MET A 141 8.47 14.86 -0.88
C MET A 141 9.35 16.09 -0.58
N ALA A 142 9.36 16.58 0.66
CA ALA A 142 10.25 17.65 1.07
C ALA A 142 11.71 17.23 0.94
N LEU A 143 12.05 16.04 1.44
CA LEU A 143 13.40 15.48 1.35
C LEU A 143 13.84 15.25 -0.11
N ARG A 144 12.94 14.79 -0.96
CA ARG A 144 13.20 14.62 -2.39
C ARG A 144 13.57 15.95 -3.06
N LYS A 145 12.91 17.07 -2.68
CA LYS A 145 13.26 18.41 -3.19
C LYS A 145 14.67 18.82 -2.72
N LEU A 146 15.02 18.55 -1.47
CA LEU A 146 16.36 18.84 -0.93
C LEU A 146 17.47 18.01 -1.57
N LEU A 147 17.15 16.78 -1.98
CA LEU A 147 18.09 15.87 -2.64
C LEU A 147 18.08 15.99 -4.18
N ALA A 148 17.34 16.94 -4.75
CA ALA A 148 17.19 17.10 -6.20
C ALA A 148 18.53 17.22 -6.93
N ASP A 149 19.49 17.93 -6.36
CA ASP A 149 20.84 18.09 -6.92
C ASP A 149 21.62 16.76 -6.96
N GLY A 150 21.36 15.86 -5.99
CA GLY A 150 21.94 14.52 -5.98
C GLY A 150 21.47 13.64 -7.13
N PHE A 151 20.24 13.83 -7.63
CA PHE A 151 19.70 13.09 -8.77
C PHE A 151 20.19 13.59 -10.13
N ALA A 152 20.70 14.81 -10.20
CA ALA A 152 21.36 15.35 -11.39
C ALA A 152 22.84 14.94 -11.49
N ALA A 153 23.38 14.29 -10.47
CA ALA A 153 24.77 13.92 -10.36
C ALA A 153 25.09 12.55 -10.96
N ARG A 154 26.34 12.06 -10.74
CA ARG A 154 26.79 10.76 -11.21
C ARG A 154 26.03 9.60 -10.55
N LEU A 155 25.92 8.47 -11.24
CA LEU A 155 25.19 7.27 -10.84
C LEU A 155 25.38 6.83 -9.35
N PRO A 156 26.59 6.81 -8.78
CA PRO A 156 26.77 6.45 -7.36
C PRO A 156 26.10 7.46 -6.41
N LEU A 157 26.06 8.73 -6.76
CA LEU A 157 25.41 9.77 -5.96
C LEU A 157 23.87 9.66 -6.04
N GLN A 158 23.34 9.27 -7.19
CA GLN A 158 21.90 8.97 -7.36
C GLN A 158 21.46 7.79 -6.50
N LEU A 159 22.25 6.71 -6.48
CA LEU A 159 22.01 5.56 -5.62
C LEU A 159 22.06 5.93 -4.13
N ALA A 160 23.04 6.73 -3.75
CA ALA A 160 23.18 7.21 -2.37
C ALA A 160 21.98 8.09 -1.97
N ALA A 161 21.59 9.04 -2.82
CA ALA A 161 20.44 9.91 -2.58
C ALA A 161 19.14 9.11 -2.45
N LEU A 162 18.96 8.07 -3.28
CA LEU A 162 17.80 7.20 -3.24
C LEU A 162 17.79 6.34 -1.97
N GLY A 163 18.95 5.78 -1.58
CA GLY A 163 19.10 5.00 -0.35
C GLY A 163 18.85 5.84 0.90
N VAL A 164 19.51 6.98 1.02
CA VAL A 164 19.35 7.90 2.17
C VAL A 164 17.92 8.42 2.23
N GLY A 165 17.36 8.83 1.10
CA GLY A 165 15.98 9.33 1.02
C GLY A 165 14.95 8.27 1.39
N GLY A 166 15.08 7.05 0.90
CA GLY A 166 14.24 5.92 1.23
C GLY A 166 14.32 5.54 2.72
N CYS A 167 15.53 5.43 3.27
CA CYS A 167 15.74 5.16 4.70
C CYS A 167 15.17 6.26 5.58
N ALA A 168 15.36 7.55 5.24
CA ALA A 168 14.82 8.66 6.00
C ALA A 168 13.28 8.68 5.94
N THR A 169 12.67 8.46 4.77
CA THR A 169 11.21 8.35 4.63
C THR A 169 10.65 7.20 5.46
N THR A 170 11.32 6.04 5.45
CA THR A 170 10.98 4.89 6.29
C THR A 170 11.09 5.21 7.78
N GLY A 171 12.16 5.92 8.18
CA GLY A 171 12.36 6.38 9.55
C GLY A 171 11.23 7.29 10.03
N VAL A 172 10.85 8.28 9.22
CA VAL A 172 9.73 9.19 9.53
C VAL A 172 8.41 8.41 9.62
N PHE A 173 8.18 7.45 8.71
CA PHE A 173 6.99 6.62 8.76
C PHE A 173 6.91 5.82 10.06
N LEU A 174 8.00 5.17 10.46
CA LEU A 174 8.06 4.36 11.70
C LEU A 174 7.87 5.24 12.94
N LEU A 175 8.48 6.44 12.98
CA LEU A 175 8.29 7.40 14.07
C LEU A 175 6.84 7.89 14.16
N ALA A 176 6.18 8.14 13.03
CA ALA A 176 4.77 8.52 12.99
C ALA A 176 3.84 7.36 13.35
N ALA A 177 4.17 6.13 12.91
CA ALA A 177 3.38 4.93 13.17
C ALA A 177 3.48 4.45 14.62
N TRP A 178 4.60 4.72 15.31
CA TRP A 178 4.85 4.26 16.68
C TRP A 178 3.76 4.66 17.68
N PRO A 179 3.40 5.96 17.82
CA PRO A 179 2.32 6.39 18.73
C PRO A 179 0.93 5.99 18.22
N LEU A 180 0.77 5.65 16.94
CA LEU A 180 -0.50 5.25 16.33
C LEU A 180 -0.83 3.75 16.55
N GLY A 181 -0.01 3.03 17.33
CA GLY A 181 -0.25 1.65 17.75
C GLY A 181 0.59 0.59 17.03
N PHE A 182 1.55 1.00 16.20
CA PHE A 182 2.51 0.07 15.59
C PHE A 182 3.39 -0.60 16.66
N GLY A 183 3.80 0.15 17.71
CA GLY A 183 4.61 -0.37 18.81
C GLY A 183 3.93 -1.50 19.59
N GLU A 184 2.63 -1.40 19.82
CA GLU A 184 1.86 -2.45 20.52
C GLU A 184 1.79 -3.75 19.72
N GLU A 185 1.57 -3.64 18.40
CA GLU A 185 1.50 -4.80 17.49
C GLU A 185 2.87 -5.46 17.33
N ALA A 186 3.94 -4.68 17.21
CA ALA A 186 5.31 -5.17 17.13
C ALA A 186 5.73 -5.89 18.42
N ALA A 187 5.39 -5.33 19.57
CA ALA A 187 5.64 -5.95 20.88
C ALA A 187 4.85 -7.26 21.07
N ALA A 188 3.61 -7.31 20.60
CA ALA A 188 2.79 -8.52 20.64
C ALA A 188 3.36 -9.64 19.79
N LEU A 189 3.88 -9.32 18.59
CA LEU A 189 4.56 -10.30 17.73
C LEU A 189 5.85 -10.80 18.35
N TRP A 190 6.64 -9.90 18.94
CA TRP A 190 7.89 -10.27 19.60
C TRP A 190 7.64 -11.17 20.81
N ALA A 191 6.58 -10.89 21.58
CA ALA A 191 6.15 -11.72 22.71
C ALA A 191 5.66 -13.11 22.26
N ALA A 192 5.00 -13.20 21.12
CA ALA A 192 4.53 -14.47 20.54
C ALA A 192 5.69 -15.34 19.99
N HIS A 193 6.80 -14.73 19.61
CA HIS A 193 7.95 -15.43 19.02
C HIS A 193 9.03 -15.79 20.05
N ARG A 194 8.89 -15.44 21.33
CA ARG A 194 9.84 -15.86 22.39
C ARG A 194 9.73 -17.37 22.59
N PRO A 195 10.79 -18.16 22.29
CA PRO A 195 10.82 -19.58 22.58
C PRO A 195 10.83 -19.75 24.10
N GLY A 196 9.80 -20.33 24.69
CA GLY A 196 9.79 -20.64 26.10
C GLY A 196 8.48 -20.46 26.89
N ARG A 197 7.34 -20.11 26.24
CA ARG A 197 6.04 -20.19 26.93
C ARG A 197 5.33 -21.49 26.56
N PRO A 198 5.02 -22.36 27.57
CA PRO A 198 4.16 -23.51 27.33
C PRO A 198 2.77 -23.02 26.88
N LYS A 199 2.31 -23.58 25.77
CA LYS A 199 0.92 -23.38 25.31
C LYS A 199 -0.02 -23.93 26.39
N LYS A 200 -0.72 -23.05 27.09
CA LYS A 200 -1.90 -23.43 27.88
C LYS A 200 -3.11 -23.45 26.95
#